data_21804915ab1cfed2dc01b1b3586f96a6
#
_entry.id   21804915ab1cfed2dc01b1b3586f96a6
#
_cell.length_a   1.000
_cell.length_b   1.000
_cell.length_c   1.000
_cell.angle_alpha   90.00
_cell.angle_beta   90.00
_cell.angle_gamma   90.00
#
_symmetry.space_group_name_H-M   'P 1'
#
loop_
_entity.id
_entity.type
_entity.pdbx_description
1 polymer ?
#
loop_
_entity_poly.entity_id
_entity_poly.type
_entity_poly.pdbx_seq_one_letter_code
_entity_poly.pdbx_strand_id
1 'polypeptide(L)'
;MDNHVVIMAGGIGSRFWPMSTPECPKQFIDVMGCGRALIQLTADRFDGVCPRENMWVVTSEKYIDIVREQLPEIPESNILAEPCARNTAPCIAFACWKIKKKHPNANIVVTPSDALVIDTGEFRRVMEKALRFTDDGSAIVTIGIRPTRPETGYGYIAAADQLQTDKEIYTVDAFKEKPDKETAEKYLAEGNFFWNAGIFVWNVRTITSVMRVYAPGIAQIFDRIFPDFYTEKENETIKKLFPTCESISIDYAVMEKAQEIYVLPASFGWSDLGTWGALRGLLPQDKSGNATVGTDIRLYESKNCIVHASEEKRVVIQGLDGYIIAEKDNTLLICKLEEEQRIKEFSK
;
A
#
# COMPACT_ATOMS: atom_id res chain seq x y z
N MET A 1 -17.43 10.89 14.07
CA MET A 1 -17.11 9.57 13.50
C MET A 1 -15.91 8.99 14.22
N ASP A 2 -15.93 7.71 14.55
CA ASP A 2 -14.80 6.99 15.17
C ASP A 2 -13.93 6.39 14.03
N ASN A 3 -13.12 7.24 13.44
CA ASN A 3 -12.31 6.88 12.26
C ASN A 3 -10.97 6.32 12.68
N HIS A 4 -10.59 5.21 12.08
CA HIS A 4 -9.29 4.55 12.25
C HIS A 4 -8.60 4.32 10.92
N VAL A 5 -7.28 4.32 10.90
CA VAL A 5 -6.47 3.99 9.73
C VAL A 5 -5.59 2.79 10.05
N VAL A 6 -5.58 1.80 9.19
CA VAL A 6 -4.71 0.62 9.28
C VAL A 6 -3.72 0.67 8.12
N ILE A 7 -2.44 0.84 8.45
CA ILE A 7 -1.34 0.85 7.49
C ILE A 7 -0.73 -0.55 7.44
N MET A 8 -0.80 -1.20 6.29
CA MET A 8 -0.20 -2.52 6.07
C MET A 8 1.26 -2.36 5.64
N ALA A 9 2.20 -2.81 6.46
CA ALA A 9 3.65 -2.62 6.28
C ALA A 9 4.43 -3.95 6.24
N GLY A 10 3.93 -4.94 5.48
CA GLY A 10 4.48 -6.31 5.44
C GLY A 10 5.33 -6.65 4.22
N GLY A 11 5.36 -5.85 3.18
CA GLY A 11 6.10 -6.12 1.93
C GLY A 11 7.61 -5.85 2.03
N ILE A 12 8.43 -6.50 1.19
CA ILE A 12 9.89 -6.26 1.14
C ILE A 12 10.27 -5.23 0.06
N GLY A 13 9.53 -5.16 -1.05
CA GLY A 13 9.83 -4.21 -2.14
C GLY A 13 11.16 -4.48 -2.86
N SER A 14 11.50 -5.74 -3.10
CA SER A 14 12.82 -6.22 -3.59
C SER A 14 13.28 -5.63 -4.94
N ARG A 15 12.41 -4.99 -5.72
CA ARG A 15 12.78 -4.35 -6.99
C ARG A 15 13.57 -3.04 -6.82
N PHE A 16 13.55 -2.44 -5.61
CA PHE A 16 14.32 -1.24 -5.28
C PHE A 16 15.71 -1.55 -4.72
N TRP A 17 16.19 -2.79 -4.85
CA TRP A 17 17.56 -3.09 -4.49
C TRP A 17 18.56 -2.21 -5.29
N PRO A 18 19.65 -1.71 -4.69
CA PRO A 18 20.16 -1.94 -3.33
C PRO A 18 19.50 -1.07 -2.25
N MET A 19 18.58 -0.15 -2.62
CA MET A 19 17.92 0.71 -1.64
C MET A 19 17.07 -0.08 -0.65
N SER A 20 16.26 -1.03 -1.13
CA SER A 20 15.47 -1.93 -0.29
C SER A 20 16.18 -3.26 -0.08
N THR A 21 16.22 -3.71 1.16
CA THR A 21 16.78 -5.00 1.60
C THR A 21 15.78 -5.72 2.51
N PRO A 22 15.98 -7.00 2.83
CA PRO A 22 15.16 -7.69 3.82
C PRO A 22 15.21 -7.07 5.23
N GLU A 23 16.28 -6.32 5.55
CA GLU A 23 16.45 -5.60 6.82
C GLU A 23 15.75 -4.23 6.80
N CYS A 24 15.72 -3.59 5.63
CA CYS A 24 15.08 -2.28 5.44
C CYS A 24 14.23 -2.28 4.17
N PRO A 25 12.97 -2.78 4.24
CA PRO A 25 12.03 -2.78 3.13
C PRO A 25 11.70 -1.40 2.58
N LYS A 26 11.18 -1.37 1.34
CA LYS A 26 10.87 -0.15 0.58
C LYS A 26 10.07 0.89 1.37
N GLN A 27 9.07 0.48 2.14
CA GLN A 27 8.21 1.39 2.90
C GLN A 27 8.94 2.18 3.98
N PHE A 28 10.11 1.72 4.42
CA PHE A 28 10.93 2.39 5.44
C PHE A 28 12.05 3.26 4.86
N ILE A 29 12.05 3.47 3.55
CA ILE A 29 13.08 4.21 2.82
C ILE A 29 12.51 5.52 2.29
N ASP A 30 13.31 6.58 2.35
CA ASP A 30 13.07 7.82 1.59
C ASP A 30 13.51 7.62 0.13
N VAL A 31 12.62 7.06 -0.67
CA VAL A 31 12.88 6.83 -2.11
C VAL A 31 12.75 8.11 -2.93
N MET A 32 12.11 9.14 -2.38
CA MET A 32 11.88 10.43 -3.06
C MET A 32 13.00 11.45 -2.77
N GLY A 33 13.85 11.23 -1.77
CA GLY A 33 14.84 12.20 -1.32
C GLY A 33 14.24 13.46 -0.67
N CYS A 34 13.10 13.31 0.00
CA CYS A 34 12.37 14.42 0.64
C CYS A 34 12.50 14.43 2.17
N GLY A 35 13.36 13.60 2.73
CA GLY A 35 13.56 13.47 4.18
C GLY A 35 12.50 12.63 4.90
N ARG A 36 11.62 11.94 4.15
CA ARG A 36 10.51 11.15 4.71
C ARG A 36 10.42 9.78 4.04
N ALA A 37 10.39 8.70 4.84
CA ALA A 37 10.12 7.35 4.35
C ALA A 37 8.68 7.21 3.84
N LEU A 38 8.41 6.25 2.96
CA LEU A 38 7.06 6.06 2.39
C LEU A 38 5.99 5.80 3.46
N ILE A 39 6.31 5.07 4.52
CA ILE A 39 5.36 4.84 5.62
C ILE A 39 5.02 6.14 6.37
N GLN A 40 5.98 7.06 6.51
CA GLN A 40 5.76 8.38 7.10
C GLN A 40 4.88 9.23 6.19
N LEU A 41 5.18 9.27 4.88
CA LEU A 41 4.32 9.94 3.89
C LEU A 41 2.91 9.35 3.87
N THR A 42 2.81 8.03 4.10
CA THR A 42 1.50 7.36 4.21
C THR A 42 0.73 7.82 5.43
N ALA A 43 1.36 7.93 6.60
CA ALA A 43 0.71 8.44 7.80
C ALA A 43 0.34 9.94 7.66
N ASP A 44 1.24 10.76 7.13
CA ASP A 44 1.06 12.21 7.00
C ASP A 44 -0.13 12.61 6.11
N ARG A 45 -0.44 11.84 5.06
CA ARG A 45 -1.59 12.15 4.18
C ARG A 45 -2.94 12.03 4.85
N PHE A 46 -3.02 11.34 6.00
CA PHE A 46 -4.25 11.22 6.80
C PHE A 46 -4.40 12.33 7.85
N ASP A 47 -3.49 13.30 7.92
CA ASP A 47 -3.65 14.45 8.82
C ASP A 47 -4.96 15.18 8.52
N GLY A 48 -5.77 15.40 9.57
CA GLY A 48 -7.12 15.96 9.44
C GLY A 48 -8.23 14.95 9.13
N VAL A 49 -7.92 13.74 8.69
CA VAL A 49 -8.89 12.65 8.45
C VAL A 49 -9.00 11.72 9.67
N CYS A 50 -7.85 11.38 10.26
CA CYS A 50 -7.75 10.46 11.39
C CYS A 50 -6.63 10.94 12.35
N PRO A 51 -6.89 11.04 13.65
CA PRO A 51 -5.86 11.39 14.61
C PRO A 51 -4.83 10.26 14.78
N ARG A 52 -3.59 10.60 15.17
CA ARG A 52 -2.49 9.63 15.27
C ARG A 52 -2.76 8.50 16.26
N GLU A 53 -3.48 8.76 17.32
CA GLU A 53 -3.92 7.76 18.32
C GLU A 53 -4.85 6.69 17.75
N ASN A 54 -5.52 6.95 16.63
CA ASN A 54 -6.38 6.02 15.92
C ASN A 54 -5.71 5.40 14.69
N MET A 55 -4.42 5.67 14.46
CA MET A 55 -3.65 4.99 13.42
C MET A 55 -3.04 3.70 13.95
N TRP A 56 -3.03 2.69 13.09
CA TRP A 56 -2.54 1.34 13.37
C TRP A 56 -1.55 0.92 12.29
N VAL A 57 -0.50 0.24 12.69
CA VAL A 57 0.45 -0.35 11.73
C VAL A 57 0.49 -1.85 11.94
N VAL A 58 0.25 -2.61 10.89
CA VAL A 58 0.45 -4.07 10.90
C VAL A 58 1.73 -4.39 10.15
N THR A 59 2.67 -5.02 10.83
CA THR A 59 3.99 -5.31 10.27
C THR A 59 4.57 -6.62 10.83
N SER A 60 5.67 -7.11 10.24
CA SER A 60 6.41 -8.24 10.80
C SER A 60 7.07 -7.86 12.14
N GLU A 61 7.19 -8.83 13.06
CA GLU A 61 7.97 -8.66 14.31
C GLU A 61 9.36 -8.03 14.08
N LYS A 62 9.99 -8.28 12.92
CA LYS A 62 11.31 -7.77 12.54
C LYS A 62 11.38 -6.25 12.39
N TYR A 63 10.26 -5.60 12.07
CA TYR A 63 10.23 -4.18 11.68
C TYR A 63 9.60 -3.27 12.73
N ILE A 64 9.24 -3.81 13.90
CA ILE A 64 8.60 -3.04 14.97
C ILE A 64 9.44 -1.84 15.38
N ASP A 65 10.76 -2.03 15.57
CA ASP A 65 11.64 -0.96 16.04
C ASP A 65 11.78 0.15 14.99
N ILE A 66 11.83 -0.19 13.70
CA ILE A 66 11.82 0.82 12.61
C ILE A 66 10.50 1.59 12.59
N VAL A 67 9.37 0.91 12.80
CA VAL A 67 8.07 1.58 12.87
C VAL A 67 8.00 2.54 14.07
N ARG A 68 8.49 2.13 15.25
CA ARG A 68 8.56 3.00 16.44
C ARG A 68 9.41 4.24 16.20
N GLU A 69 10.55 4.07 15.53
CA GLU A 69 11.45 5.17 15.21
C GLU A 69 10.83 6.15 14.20
N GLN A 70 10.21 5.63 13.14
CA GLN A 70 9.68 6.44 12.05
C GLN A 70 8.30 7.04 12.33
N LEU A 71 7.50 6.42 13.20
CA LEU A 71 6.13 6.85 13.55
C LEU A 71 5.95 6.93 15.07
N PRO A 72 6.75 7.75 15.78
CA PRO A 72 6.74 7.83 17.24
C PRO A 72 5.41 8.38 17.81
N GLU A 73 4.59 9.01 16.98
CA GLU A 73 3.28 9.54 17.38
C GLU A 73 2.18 8.47 17.42
N ILE A 74 2.41 7.29 16.83
CA ILE A 74 1.46 6.18 16.88
C ILE A 74 1.65 5.43 18.20
N PRO A 75 0.56 5.20 18.98
CA PRO A 75 0.66 4.43 20.23
C PRO A 75 1.27 3.04 20.00
N GLU A 76 2.15 2.61 20.90
CA GLU A 76 2.79 1.29 20.80
C GLU A 76 1.76 0.14 20.75
N SER A 77 0.64 0.27 21.45
CA SER A 77 -0.46 -0.70 21.43
C SER A 77 -1.11 -0.88 20.04
N ASN A 78 -0.87 0.08 19.14
CA ASN A 78 -1.41 0.11 17.79
C ASN A 78 -0.41 -0.39 16.73
N ILE A 79 0.82 -0.74 17.13
CA ILE A 79 1.80 -1.41 16.28
C ILE A 79 1.61 -2.91 16.46
N LEU A 80 1.04 -3.55 15.44
CA LEU A 80 0.64 -4.96 15.47
C LEU A 80 1.70 -5.82 14.79
N ALA A 81 2.28 -6.74 15.57
CA ALA A 81 3.33 -7.63 15.12
C ALA A 81 2.76 -8.93 14.56
N GLU A 82 2.93 -9.18 13.27
CA GLU A 82 2.64 -10.47 12.66
C GLU A 82 3.79 -11.45 12.95
N PRO A 83 3.51 -12.61 13.57
CA PRO A 83 4.56 -13.60 13.85
C PRO A 83 5.09 -14.29 12.59
N CYS A 84 4.33 -14.27 11.50
CA CYS A 84 4.73 -14.74 10.18
C CYS A 84 3.88 -14.09 9.08
N ALA A 85 4.38 -14.06 7.86
CA ALA A 85 3.63 -13.54 6.71
C ALA A 85 2.46 -14.47 6.33
N ARG A 86 1.25 -13.92 6.24
CA ARG A 86 0.01 -14.62 5.83
C ARG A 86 -0.81 -13.85 4.80
N ASN A 87 -0.17 -12.91 4.09
CA ASN A 87 -0.84 -12.06 3.10
C ASN A 87 -1.87 -11.09 3.74
N THR A 88 -2.64 -10.36 2.94
CA THR A 88 -3.40 -9.19 3.41
C THR A 88 -4.69 -9.53 4.15
N ALA A 89 -5.35 -10.67 3.91
CA ALA A 89 -6.59 -10.98 4.62
C ALA A 89 -6.38 -11.23 6.13
N PRO A 90 -5.42 -12.04 6.59
CA PRO A 90 -5.10 -12.15 8.02
C PRO A 90 -4.55 -10.87 8.63
N CYS A 91 -3.75 -10.11 7.87
CA CYS A 91 -3.25 -8.79 8.30
C CYS A 91 -4.40 -7.84 8.65
N ILE A 92 -5.37 -7.70 7.76
CA ILE A 92 -6.56 -6.87 7.95
C ILE A 92 -7.44 -7.40 9.08
N ALA A 93 -7.65 -8.71 9.14
CA ALA A 93 -8.43 -9.33 10.21
C ALA A 93 -7.82 -9.03 11.59
N PHE A 94 -6.50 -9.12 11.73
CA PHE A 94 -5.80 -8.80 12.99
C PHE A 94 -6.14 -7.40 13.47
N ALA A 95 -5.96 -6.39 12.62
CA ALA A 95 -6.30 -5.02 12.97
C ALA A 95 -7.78 -4.85 13.26
N CYS A 96 -8.67 -5.33 12.38
CA CYS A 96 -10.10 -5.12 12.52
C CYS A 96 -10.69 -5.76 13.80
N TRP A 97 -10.29 -7.00 14.14
CA TRP A 97 -10.76 -7.64 15.38
C TRP A 97 -10.21 -6.93 16.62
N LYS A 98 -8.96 -6.48 16.60
CA LYS A 98 -8.38 -5.75 17.73
C LYS A 98 -9.01 -4.38 17.91
N ILE A 99 -9.22 -3.63 16.84
CA ILE A 99 -9.94 -2.35 16.87
C ILE A 99 -11.36 -2.57 17.41
N LYS A 100 -12.09 -3.55 16.86
CA LYS A 100 -13.46 -3.86 17.29
C LYS A 100 -13.61 -4.09 18.79
N LYS A 101 -12.60 -4.61 19.46
CA LYS A 101 -12.64 -4.91 20.90
C LYS A 101 -12.87 -3.66 21.74
N LYS A 102 -12.32 -2.51 21.34
CA LYS A 102 -12.49 -1.22 22.02
C LYS A 102 -13.43 -0.26 21.28
N HIS A 103 -13.49 -0.39 19.95
CA HIS A 103 -14.20 0.49 19.03
C HIS A 103 -15.20 -0.30 18.17
N PRO A 104 -16.33 -0.76 18.75
CA PRO A 104 -17.25 -1.70 18.07
C PRO A 104 -18.00 -1.08 16.88
N ASN A 105 -17.93 0.23 16.71
CA ASN A 105 -18.57 0.97 15.62
C ASN A 105 -17.55 1.75 14.76
N ALA A 106 -16.26 1.45 14.88
CA ALA A 106 -15.21 2.16 14.15
C ALA A 106 -15.40 2.08 12.63
N ASN A 107 -15.15 3.21 11.96
CA ASN A 107 -14.89 3.23 10.51
C ASN A 107 -13.41 3.09 10.26
N ILE A 108 -13.04 2.23 9.35
CA ILE A 108 -11.65 1.85 9.11
C ILE A 108 -11.28 2.10 7.66
N VAL A 109 -10.19 2.85 7.43
CA VAL A 109 -9.46 2.88 6.17
C VAL A 109 -8.28 1.91 6.29
N VAL A 110 -8.18 0.97 5.37
CA VAL A 110 -6.99 0.11 5.21
C VAL A 110 -6.19 0.61 4.01
N THR A 111 -4.88 0.77 4.16
CA THR A 111 -4.00 1.28 3.10
C THR A 111 -2.65 0.57 3.11
N PRO A 112 -2.02 0.33 1.94
CA PRO A 112 -0.62 -0.08 1.89
C PRO A 112 0.29 1.07 2.35
N SER A 113 1.46 0.72 2.87
CA SER A 113 2.46 1.67 3.40
C SER A 113 3.43 2.20 2.36
N ASP A 114 3.40 1.70 1.13
CA ASP A 114 4.49 1.83 0.17
C ASP A 114 4.07 2.45 -1.17
N ALA A 115 2.86 3.00 -1.25
CA ALA A 115 2.36 3.75 -2.39
C ALA A 115 2.56 5.26 -2.22
N LEU A 116 2.83 5.96 -3.31
CA LEU A 116 2.90 7.42 -3.34
C LEU A 116 1.54 8.02 -3.69
N VAL A 117 1.24 9.15 -3.08
CA VAL A 117 0.12 10.05 -3.40
C VAL A 117 0.68 11.46 -3.54
N ILE A 118 0.39 12.13 -4.66
CA ILE A 118 0.91 13.48 -4.96
C ILE A 118 -0.01 14.56 -4.41
N ASP A 119 -1.30 14.48 -4.71
CA ASP A 119 -2.31 15.43 -4.24
C ASP A 119 -2.95 14.94 -2.94
N THR A 120 -2.37 15.35 -1.81
CA THR A 120 -2.86 15.01 -0.48
C THR A 120 -4.19 15.68 -0.14
N GLY A 121 -4.51 16.84 -0.76
CA GLY A 121 -5.80 17.52 -0.58
C GLY A 121 -6.94 16.71 -1.18
N GLU A 122 -6.79 16.30 -2.45
CA GLU A 122 -7.76 15.43 -3.12
C GLU A 122 -7.84 14.05 -2.44
N PHE A 123 -6.71 13.51 -1.99
CA PHE A 123 -6.71 12.26 -1.20
C PHE A 123 -7.61 12.37 0.03
N ARG A 124 -7.46 13.43 0.84
CA ARG A 124 -8.27 13.67 2.04
C ARG A 124 -9.75 13.78 1.71
N ARG A 125 -10.10 14.55 0.67
CA ARG A 125 -11.49 14.67 0.19
C ARG A 125 -12.10 13.30 -0.13
N VAL A 126 -11.36 12.46 -0.86
CA VAL A 126 -11.79 11.11 -1.24
C VAL A 126 -11.97 10.22 0.00
N MET A 127 -11.01 10.23 0.93
CA MET A 127 -11.09 9.44 2.17
C MET A 127 -12.27 9.86 3.04
N GLU A 128 -12.48 11.16 3.25
CA GLU A 128 -13.63 11.66 4.01
C GLU A 128 -14.96 11.28 3.36
N LYS A 129 -15.02 11.30 2.03
CA LYS A 129 -16.23 10.87 1.29
C LYS A 129 -16.49 9.39 1.50
N ALA A 130 -15.48 8.54 1.34
CA ALA A 130 -15.58 7.09 1.53
C ALA A 130 -15.98 6.75 2.98
N LEU A 131 -15.38 7.42 3.98
CA LEU A 131 -15.72 7.24 5.40
C LEU A 131 -17.18 7.63 5.70
N ARG A 132 -17.67 8.74 5.16
CA ARG A 132 -19.08 9.11 5.30
C ARG A 132 -20.03 8.10 4.67
N PHE A 133 -19.67 7.56 3.52
CA PHE A 133 -20.50 6.59 2.81
C PHE A 133 -20.58 5.24 3.53
N THR A 134 -19.56 4.86 4.30
CA THR A 134 -19.48 3.58 5.02
C THR A 134 -19.93 3.67 6.48
N ASP A 135 -20.29 4.85 6.99
CA ASP A 135 -20.56 5.09 8.42
C ASP A 135 -21.78 4.32 8.97
N ASP A 136 -22.78 4.09 8.14
CA ASP A 136 -23.96 3.30 8.51
C ASP A 136 -23.70 1.79 8.60
N GLY A 137 -22.56 1.33 8.11
CA GLY A 137 -22.15 -0.07 8.12
C GLY A 137 -22.79 -0.94 7.05
N SER A 138 -23.32 -0.35 5.97
CA SER A 138 -23.98 -1.09 4.88
C SER A 138 -23.06 -1.40 3.69
N ALA A 139 -21.87 -0.75 3.59
CA ALA A 139 -21.06 -0.78 2.39
C ALA A 139 -19.58 -1.08 2.65
N ILE A 140 -18.92 -1.61 1.62
CA ILE A 140 -17.46 -1.66 1.46
C ILE A 140 -17.12 -0.75 0.29
N VAL A 141 -16.17 0.18 0.48
CA VAL A 141 -15.66 1.04 -0.59
C VAL A 141 -14.21 0.69 -0.88
N THR A 142 -13.88 0.55 -2.16
CA THR A 142 -12.51 0.51 -2.65
C THR A 142 -12.17 1.76 -3.45
N ILE A 143 -10.93 2.19 -3.41
CA ILE A 143 -10.47 3.34 -4.18
C ILE A 143 -9.94 2.86 -5.52
N GLY A 144 -10.52 3.38 -6.59
CA GLY A 144 -10.16 3.06 -7.97
C GLY A 144 -9.39 4.20 -8.62
N ILE A 145 -8.25 3.88 -9.22
CA ILE A 145 -7.44 4.85 -9.98
C ILE A 145 -7.70 4.66 -11.47
N ARG A 146 -7.97 5.74 -12.19
CA ARG A 146 -8.20 5.66 -13.64
C ARG A 146 -6.94 5.19 -14.35
N PRO A 147 -7.00 4.09 -15.12
CA PRO A 147 -5.84 3.59 -15.84
C PRO A 147 -5.38 4.59 -16.92
N THR A 148 -4.06 4.75 -17.03
CA THR A 148 -3.42 5.58 -18.07
C THR A 148 -2.59 4.76 -19.04
N ARG A 149 -2.40 3.47 -18.75
CA ARG A 149 -1.64 2.50 -19.55
C ARG A 149 -2.13 1.08 -19.24
N PRO A 150 -1.84 0.08 -20.11
CA PRO A 150 -2.20 -1.32 -19.84
C PRO A 150 -1.20 -1.98 -18.87
N GLU A 151 -1.40 -1.73 -17.56
CA GLU A 151 -0.52 -2.23 -16.50
C GLU A 151 -0.90 -3.66 -16.13
N THR A 152 0.06 -4.58 -16.16
CA THR A 152 -0.15 -6.00 -15.84
C THR A 152 0.19 -6.36 -14.39
N GLY A 153 0.82 -5.45 -13.67
CA GLY A 153 1.22 -5.63 -12.26
C GLY A 153 0.13 -5.27 -11.26
N TYR A 154 -0.99 -4.68 -11.70
CA TYR A 154 -2.07 -4.20 -10.84
C TYR A 154 -3.32 -5.06 -10.96
N GLY A 155 -4.13 -5.05 -9.89
CA GLY A 155 -5.51 -5.47 -9.95
C GLY A 155 -6.38 -4.41 -10.66
N TYR A 156 -7.45 -4.84 -11.30
CA TYR A 156 -8.44 -4.00 -11.96
C TYR A 156 -9.81 -4.20 -11.33
N ILE A 157 -10.59 -3.13 -11.23
CA ILE A 157 -11.95 -3.11 -10.71
C ILE A 157 -12.86 -2.73 -11.89
N ALA A 158 -13.75 -3.62 -12.28
CA ALA A 158 -14.80 -3.33 -13.24
C ALA A 158 -15.93 -2.57 -12.51
N ALA A 159 -16.17 -1.33 -12.88
CA ALA A 159 -17.30 -0.56 -12.39
C ALA A 159 -18.55 -0.85 -13.23
N ALA A 160 -19.67 -1.03 -12.57
CA ALA A 160 -20.98 -1.18 -13.18
C ALA A 160 -21.76 0.15 -13.14
N ASP A 161 -22.89 0.19 -12.43
CA ASP A 161 -23.76 1.33 -12.42
C ASP A 161 -23.32 2.43 -11.44
N GLN A 162 -23.46 3.67 -11.87
CA GLN A 162 -23.31 4.84 -11.02
C GLN A 162 -24.47 4.92 -10.03
N LEU A 163 -24.20 5.22 -8.76
CA LEU A 163 -25.27 5.34 -7.78
C LEU A 163 -26.15 6.55 -8.06
N GLN A 164 -27.46 6.36 -7.92
CA GLN A 164 -28.45 7.44 -8.06
C GLN A 164 -28.27 8.53 -7.00
N THR A 165 -27.89 8.11 -5.78
CA THR A 165 -27.72 8.98 -4.61
C THR A 165 -26.38 9.70 -4.58
N ASP A 166 -25.36 9.16 -5.23
CA ASP A 166 -24.02 9.75 -5.33
C ASP A 166 -23.32 9.35 -6.63
N LYS A 167 -23.29 10.27 -7.57
CA LYS A 167 -22.75 10.03 -8.92
C LYS A 167 -21.23 9.90 -9.00
N GLU A 168 -20.49 10.05 -7.90
CA GLU A 168 -19.06 9.75 -7.86
C GLU A 168 -18.79 8.30 -7.47
N ILE A 169 -19.79 7.56 -6.97
CA ILE A 169 -19.65 6.18 -6.49
C ILE A 169 -20.32 5.22 -7.49
N TYR A 170 -19.64 4.12 -7.78
CA TYR A 170 -20.14 3.08 -8.68
C TYR A 170 -20.24 1.76 -7.93
N THR A 171 -21.20 0.93 -8.30
CA THR A 171 -21.20 -0.48 -7.91
C THR A 171 -20.06 -1.22 -8.61
N VAL A 172 -19.50 -2.23 -7.97
CA VAL A 172 -18.45 -3.07 -8.55
C VAL A 172 -19.09 -4.32 -9.15
N ASP A 173 -18.76 -4.59 -10.42
CA ASP A 173 -19.16 -5.82 -11.11
C ASP A 173 -18.15 -6.94 -10.85
N ALA A 174 -16.85 -6.65 -10.93
CA ALA A 174 -15.82 -7.66 -10.73
C ALA A 174 -14.47 -7.05 -10.32
N PHE A 175 -13.70 -7.86 -9.58
CA PHE A 175 -12.26 -7.67 -9.41
C PHE A 175 -11.51 -8.60 -10.37
N LYS A 176 -10.44 -8.09 -10.98
CA LYS A 176 -9.59 -8.82 -11.93
C LYS A 176 -8.13 -8.62 -11.54
N GLU A 177 -7.52 -9.64 -10.97
CA GLU A 177 -6.14 -9.53 -10.48
C GLU A 177 -5.13 -9.82 -11.58
N LYS A 178 -4.22 -8.89 -11.82
CA LYS A 178 -3.04 -8.99 -12.70
C LYS A 178 -3.31 -9.64 -14.05
N PRO A 179 -4.05 -8.97 -14.95
CA PRO A 179 -4.35 -9.49 -16.28
C PRO A 179 -3.09 -9.59 -17.15
N ASP A 180 -3.17 -10.36 -18.22
CA ASP A 180 -2.17 -10.28 -19.28
C ASP A 180 -2.27 -8.95 -20.05
N LYS A 181 -1.28 -8.67 -20.90
CA LYS A 181 -1.20 -7.38 -21.61
C LYS A 181 -2.40 -7.15 -22.53
N GLU A 182 -2.83 -8.17 -23.28
CA GLU A 182 -3.96 -8.06 -24.21
C GLU A 182 -5.26 -7.74 -23.46
N THR A 183 -5.47 -8.41 -22.32
CA THR A 183 -6.61 -8.15 -21.43
C THR A 183 -6.55 -6.75 -20.82
N ALA A 184 -5.37 -6.29 -20.37
CA ALA A 184 -5.21 -4.95 -19.84
C ALA A 184 -5.46 -3.86 -20.90
N GLU A 185 -5.08 -4.08 -22.17
CA GLU A 185 -5.39 -3.19 -23.28
C GLU A 185 -6.91 -3.09 -23.54
N LYS A 186 -7.63 -4.21 -23.45
CA LYS A 186 -9.11 -4.24 -23.54
C LYS A 186 -9.75 -3.45 -22.41
N TYR A 187 -9.31 -3.64 -21.16
CA TYR A 187 -9.84 -2.90 -20.00
C TYR A 187 -9.64 -1.39 -20.14
N LEU A 188 -8.48 -0.98 -20.67
CA LEU A 188 -8.20 0.43 -20.93
C LEU A 188 -9.15 0.99 -22.01
N ALA A 189 -9.44 0.24 -23.07
CA ALA A 189 -10.33 0.65 -24.14
C ALA A 189 -11.81 0.71 -23.74
N GLU A 190 -12.25 -0.18 -22.85
CA GLU A 190 -13.63 -0.21 -22.33
C GLU A 190 -13.93 0.99 -21.42
N GLY A 191 -12.94 1.54 -20.70
CA GLY A 191 -13.04 2.79 -19.96
C GLY A 191 -13.82 2.75 -18.64
N ASN A 192 -14.42 1.60 -18.28
CA ASN A 192 -15.13 1.37 -17.01
C ASN A 192 -14.29 0.60 -15.98
N PHE A 193 -13.02 0.34 -16.27
CA PHE A 193 -12.09 -0.29 -15.35
C PHE A 193 -11.24 0.74 -14.62
N PHE A 194 -10.94 0.44 -13.36
CA PHE A 194 -10.03 1.22 -12.52
C PHE A 194 -8.95 0.31 -11.96
N TRP A 195 -7.73 0.84 -11.76
CA TRP A 195 -6.72 0.13 -10.99
C TRP A 195 -7.11 0.06 -9.52
N ASN A 196 -6.96 -1.09 -8.91
CA ASN A 196 -7.13 -1.27 -7.48
C ASN A 196 -5.96 -0.62 -6.72
N ALA A 197 -6.23 0.47 -6.01
CA ALA A 197 -5.21 1.15 -5.19
C ALA A 197 -4.82 0.36 -3.93
N GLY A 198 -5.53 -0.73 -3.62
CA GLY A 198 -5.35 -1.47 -2.37
C GLY A 198 -5.82 -0.69 -1.13
N ILE A 199 -6.61 0.37 -1.32
CA ILE A 199 -7.19 1.17 -0.25
C ILE A 199 -8.65 0.80 -0.12
N PHE A 200 -9.04 0.36 1.07
CA PHE A 200 -10.39 -0.09 1.37
C PHE A 200 -10.96 0.68 2.56
N VAL A 201 -12.26 0.97 2.52
CA VAL A 201 -12.97 1.68 3.59
C VAL A 201 -14.24 0.91 3.94
N TRP A 202 -14.45 0.69 5.22
CA TRP A 202 -15.60 -0.04 5.77
C TRP A 202 -15.83 0.26 7.23
N ASN A 203 -17.02 -0.04 7.72
CA ASN A 203 -17.26 -0.14 9.15
C ASN A 203 -16.73 -1.50 9.68
N VAL A 204 -16.20 -1.51 10.89
CA VAL A 204 -15.63 -2.72 11.53
C VAL A 204 -16.65 -3.86 11.66
N ARG A 205 -17.93 -3.55 11.81
CA ARG A 205 -19.02 -4.55 11.85
C ARG A 205 -19.18 -5.22 10.51
N THR A 206 -19.16 -4.43 9.44
CA THR A 206 -19.29 -4.89 8.05
C THR A 206 -18.20 -5.87 7.72
N ILE A 207 -16.94 -5.45 7.82
CA ILE A 207 -15.82 -6.31 7.40
C ILE A 207 -15.74 -7.58 8.25
N THR A 208 -15.96 -7.52 9.58
CA THR A 208 -15.93 -8.72 10.42
C THR A 208 -17.08 -9.68 10.09
N SER A 209 -18.25 -9.18 9.68
CA SER A 209 -19.37 -10.01 9.24
C SER A 209 -19.11 -10.62 7.88
N VAL A 210 -18.61 -9.83 6.94
CA VAL A 210 -18.26 -10.28 5.58
C VAL A 210 -17.17 -11.34 5.63
N MET A 211 -16.12 -11.17 6.44
CA MET A 211 -15.07 -12.18 6.60
C MET A 211 -15.59 -13.48 7.22
N ARG A 212 -16.60 -13.45 8.09
CA ARG A 212 -17.23 -14.69 8.60
C ARG A 212 -17.96 -15.45 7.50
N VAL A 213 -18.48 -14.78 6.48
CA VAL A 213 -19.16 -15.40 5.34
C VAL A 213 -18.16 -15.93 4.30
N TYR A 214 -17.21 -15.11 3.89
CA TYR A 214 -16.35 -15.39 2.72
C TYR A 214 -14.95 -15.93 3.07
N ALA A 215 -14.49 -15.70 4.30
CA ALA A 215 -13.22 -16.21 4.82
C ALA A 215 -13.40 -16.82 6.24
N PRO A 216 -14.32 -17.81 6.42
CA PRO A 216 -14.73 -18.31 7.74
C PRO A 216 -13.57 -18.90 8.54
N GLY A 217 -12.57 -19.51 7.89
CA GLY A 217 -11.39 -20.07 8.58
C GLY A 217 -10.56 -18.97 9.27
N ILE A 218 -10.34 -17.84 8.59
CA ILE A 218 -9.62 -16.68 9.16
C ILE A 218 -10.47 -16.07 10.29
N ALA A 219 -11.75 -15.83 10.03
CA ALA A 219 -12.66 -15.24 11.02
C ALA A 219 -12.74 -16.07 12.31
N GLN A 220 -12.84 -17.39 12.23
CA GLN A 220 -12.85 -18.29 13.39
C GLN A 220 -11.56 -18.20 14.22
N ILE A 221 -10.41 -18.06 13.58
CA ILE A 221 -9.14 -17.88 14.28
C ILE A 221 -9.16 -16.57 15.09
N PHE A 222 -9.59 -15.47 14.47
CA PHE A 222 -9.65 -14.18 15.16
C PHE A 222 -10.79 -14.09 16.19
N ASP A 223 -11.91 -14.80 16.00
CA ASP A 223 -12.93 -14.94 17.03
C ASP A 223 -12.39 -15.69 18.27
N ARG A 224 -11.45 -16.63 18.11
CA ARG A 224 -10.75 -17.29 19.22
C ARG A 224 -9.69 -16.41 19.87
N ILE A 225 -9.02 -15.53 19.12
CA ILE A 225 -8.05 -14.57 19.65
C ILE A 225 -8.75 -13.41 20.37
N PHE A 226 -9.95 -13.03 19.92
CA PHE A 226 -10.69 -11.84 20.35
C PHE A 226 -10.82 -11.65 21.88
N PRO A 227 -11.10 -12.69 22.70
CA PRO A 227 -11.14 -12.54 24.15
C PRO A 227 -9.84 -12.05 24.77
N ASP A 228 -8.70 -12.46 24.20
CA ASP A 228 -7.37 -12.23 24.74
C ASP A 228 -6.76 -10.87 24.35
N PHE A 229 -7.32 -10.15 23.36
CA PHE A 229 -6.85 -8.81 23.02
C PHE A 229 -6.85 -7.88 24.25
N TYR A 230 -5.77 -7.14 24.42
CA TYR A 230 -5.48 -6.23 25.54
C TYR A 230 -5.34 -6.91 26.89
N THR A 231 -5.04 -8.21 26.91
CA THR A 231 -4.70 -8.98 28.11
C THR A 231 -3.26 -9.46 28.06
N GLU A 232 -2.74 -9.98 29.17
CA GLU A 232 -1.40 -10.59 29.22
C GLU A 232 -1.24 -11.81 28.30
N LYS A 233 -2.34 -12.45 27.90
CA LYS A 233 -2.36 -13.63 27.02
C LYS A 233 -2.29 -13.27 25.52
N GLU A 234 -2.46 -12.02 25.17
CA GLU A 234 -2.56 -11.57 23.77
C GLU A 234 -1.42 -12.12 22.92
N ASN A 235 -0.18 -11.85 23.31
CA ASN A 235 0.99 -12.24 22.51
C ASN A 235 1.12 -13.77 22.35
N GLU A 236 0.86 -14.53 23.41
CA GLU A 236 0.92 -15.98 23.39
C GLU A 236 -0.14 -16.54 22.43
N THR A 237 -1.37 -16.05 22.54
CA THR A 237 -2.50 -16.49 21.72
C THR A 237 -2.27 -16.15 20.25
N ILE A 238 -1.77 -14.95 19.94
CA ILE A 238 -1.44 -14.54 18.56
C ILE A 238 -0.34 -15.44 17.99
N LYS A 239 0.78 -15.64 18.70
CA LYS A 239 1.90 -16.50 18.25
C LYS A 239 1.46 -17.93 17.98
N LYS A 240 0.48 -18.44 18.72
CA LYS A 240 -0.06 -19.79 18.57
C LYS A 240 -1.07 -19.91 17.42
N LEU A 241 -1.98 -18.97 17.28
CA LEU A 241 -3.13 -19.09 16.38
C LEU A 241 -2.92 -18.42 15.03
N PHE A 242 -2.29 -17.24 14.97
CA PHE A 242 -2.09 -16.50 13.72
C PHE A 242 -1.37 -17.33 12.63
N PRO A 243 -0.30 -18.12 12.94
CA PRO A 243 0.35 -18.96 11.94
C PRO A 243 -0.54 -20.04 11.31
N THR A 244 -1.69 -20.33 11.91
CA THR A 244 -2.65 -21.29 11.36
C THR A 244 -3.61 -20.68 10.34
N CYS A 245 -3.59 -19.35 10.16
CA CYS A 245 -4.38 -18.68 9.13
C CYS A 245 -3.94 -19.12 7.73
N GLU A 246 -4.91 -19.25 6.85
CA GLU A 246 -4.66 -19.37 5.42
C GLU A 246 -3.91 -18.14 4.91
N SER A 247 -2.92 -18.35 4.03
CA SER A 247 -2.17 -17.25 3.41
C SER A 247 -2.86 -16.83 2.12
N ILE A 248 -3.72 -15.82 2.21
CA ILE A 248 -4.54 -15.33 1.11
C ILE A 248 -4.69 -13.81 1.15
N SER A 249 -4.77 -13.14 -0.01
CA SER A 249 -5.06 -11.71 -0.06
C SER A 249 -6.52 -11.42 0.25
N ILE A 250 -6.80 -10.20 0.70
CA ILE A 250 -8.18 -9.73 0.93
C ILE A 250 -8.97 -9.71 -0.39
N ASP A 251 -8.30 -9.45 -1.50
CA ASP A 251 -8.91 -9.43 -2.83
C ASP A 251 -9.53 -10.79 -3.13
N TYR A 252 -8.77 -11.88 -3.05
CA TYR A 252 -9.26 -13.25 -3.29
C TYR A 252 -10.16 -13.79 -2.16
N ALA A 253 -9.88 -13.42 -0.91
CA ALA A 253 -10.63 -13.94 0.22
C ALA A 253 -12.04 -13.35 0.29
N VAL A 254 -12.18 -12.06 -0.03
CA VAL A 254 -13.38 -11.25 0.21
C VAL A 254 -13.82 -10.48 -1.02
N MET A 255 -12.95 -9.62 -1.61
CA MET A 255 -13.38 -8.61 -2.56
C MET A 255 -13.92 -9.19 -3.88
N GLU A 256 -13.43 -10.35 -4.34
CA GLU A 256 -13.95 -11.02 -5.53
C GLU A 256 -15.30 -11.74 -5.30
N LYS A 257 -15.71 -11.91 -4.04
CA LYS A 257 -16.87 -12.76 -3.67
C LYS A 257 -18.00 -11.99 -3.00
N ALA A 258 -17.65 -10.91 -2.30
CA ALA A 258 -18.63 -10.15 -1.51
C ALA A 258 -19.54 -9.34 -2.41
N GLN A 259 -20.77 -9.15 -1.95
CA GLN A 259 -21.74 -8.26 -2.56
C GLN A 259 -21.66 -6.87 -1.90
N GLU A 260 -22.31 -5.86 -2.50
CA GLU A 260 -22.38 -4.50 -1.95
C GLU A 260 -21.00 -3.84 -1.79
N ILE A 261 -20.12 -4.08 -2.78
CA ILE A 261 -18.85 -3.39 -2.92
C ILE A 261 -19.03 -2.24 -3.91
N TYR A 262 -18.45 -1.11 -3.55
CA TYR A 262 -18.50 0.11 -4.33
C TYR A 262 -17.09 0.60 -4.65
N VAL A 263 -16.91 1.19 -5.81
CA VAL A 263 -15.67 1.87 -6.18
C VAL A 263 -15.88 3.38 -6.19
N LEU A 264 -14.99 4.09 -5.51
CA LEU A 264 -14.87 5.54 -5.58
C LEU A 264 -13.64 5.89 -6.43
N PRO A 265 -13.84 6.38 -7.67
CA PRO A 265 -12.75 6.83 -8.52
C PRO A 265 -11.99 8.01 -7.91
N ALA A 266 -10.67 8.00 -8.06
CA ALA A 266 -9.80 9.03 -7.52
C ALA A 266 -8.72 9.46 -8.52
N SER A 267 -8.27 10.72 -8.41
CA SER A 267 -7.28 11.35 -9.28
C SER A 267 -6.22 12.13 -8.48
N PHE A 268 -5.73 11.56 -7.39
CA PHE A 268 -4.75 12.20 -6.50
C PHE A 268 -3.28 11.86 -6.85
N GLY A 269 -3.01 11.41 -8.07
CA GLY A 269 -1.63 11.08 -8.48
C GLY A 269 -1.06 9.88 -7.72
N TRP A 270 -1.77 8.74 -7.78
CA TRP A 270 -1.35 7.50 -7.13
C TRP A 270 -0.33 6.72 -7.96
N SER A 271 0.66 6.14 -7.28
CA SER A 271 1.58 5.15 -7.82
C SER A 271 1.96 4.14 -6.74
N ASP A 272 2.01 2.86 -7.11
CA ASP A 272 2.52 1.80 -6.23
C ASP A 272 4.05 1.86 -6.05
N LEU A 273 4.75 2.73 -6.80
CA LEU A 273 6.21 2.77 -6.84
C LEU A 273 6.82 1.37 -7.01
N GLY A 274 6.27 0.59 -7.94
CA GLY A 274 6.66 -0.81 -8.11
C GLY A 274 8.03 -1.00 -8.75
N THR A 275 8.56 0.02 -9.45
CA THR A 275 9.79 -0.07 -10.25
C THR A 275 10.57 1.25 -10.26
N TRP A 276 11.84 1.18 -10.65
CA TRP A 276 12.70 2.36 -10.86
C TRP A 276 12.17 3.27 -11.98
N GLY A 277 11.59 2.68 -13.02
CA GLY A 277 10.95 3.44 -14.11
C GLY A 277 9.75 4.24 -13.61
N ALA A 278 8.93 3.66 -12.73
CA ALA A 278 7.83 4.37 -12.09
C ALA A 278 8.33 5.54 -11.21
N LEU A 279 9.38 5.32 -10.42
CA LEU A 279 10.01 6.36 -9.61
C LEU A 279 10.56 7.49 -10.49
N ARG A 280 11.30 7.15 -11.57
CA ARG A 280 11.83 8.13 -12.53
C ARG A 280 10.72 9.02 -13.11
N GLY A 281 9.56 8.43 -13.43
CA GLY A 281 8.42 9.16 -13.99
C GLY A 281 7.77 10.16 -13.03
N LEU A 282 8.00 10.00 -11.72
CA LEU A 282 7.42 10.85 -10.66
C LEU A 282 8.41 11.93 -10.16
N LEU A 283 9.70 11.68 -10.29
CA LEU A 283 10.73 12.65 -9.91
C LEU A 283 10.87 13.77 -10.96
N PRO A 284 11.28 14.98 -10.55
CA PRO A 284 11.68 16.02 -11.48
C PRO A 284 12.78 15.51 -12.42
N GLN A 285 12.66 15.82 -13.72
CA GLN A 285 13.63 15.42 -14.73
C GLN A 285 14.33 16.65 -15.31
N ASP A 286 15.62 16.51 -15.61
CA ASP A 286 16.36 17.50 -16.38
C ASP A 286 15.92 17.54 -17.87
N LYS A 287 16.52 18.43 -18.67
CA LYS A 287 16.23 18.57 -20.12
C LYS A 287 16.56 17.31 -20.94
N SER A 288 17.39 16.42 -20.40
CA SER A 288 17.80 15.16 -21.02
C SER A 288 16.96 13.97 -20.50
N GLY A 289 15.95 14.22 -19.66
CA GLY A 289 15.08 13.20 -19.09
C GLY A 289 15.75 12.41 -17.97
N ASN A 290 16.79 12.91 -17.32
CA ASN A 290 17.38 12.25 -16.15
C ASN A 290 16.67 12.69 -14.88
N ALA A 291 16.46 11.74 -13.96
CA ALA A 291 15.96 11.98 -12.61
C ALA A 291 17.06 11.65 -11.59
N THR A 292 17.21 12.49 -10.56
CA THR A 292 18.27 12.32 -9.57
C THR A 292 17.75 12.46 -8.14
N VAL A 293 18.23 11.61 -7.24
CA VAL A 293 18.07 11.71 -5.80
C VAL A 293 19.46 11.64 -5.16
N GLY A 294 19.87 12.69 -4.49
CA GLY A 294 21.21 12.89 -3.93
C GLY A 294 21.71 14.32 -4.11
N THR A 295 22.75 14.72 -3.40
CA THR A 295 23.21 16.13 -3.30
C THR A 295 24.26 16.52 -4.34
N ASP A 296 25.22 15.65 -4.70
CA ASP A 296 26.32 15.96 -5.65
C ASP A 296 26.35 14.94 -6.81
N ILE A 297 25.33 15.01 -7.67
CA ILE A 297 25.20 14.17 -8.87
C ILE A 297 25.43 15.02 -10.12
N ARG A 298 26.40 14.61 -10.95
CA ARG A 298 26.77 15.31 -12.18
C ARG A 298 26.68 14.36 -13.37
N LEU A 299 25.87 14.75 -14.35
CA LEU A 299 25.59 13.98 -15.55
C LEU A 299 26.13 14.72 -16.77
N TYR A 300 26.98 14.05 -17.54
CA TYR A 300 27.54 14.56 -18.78
C TYR A 300 27.13 13.65 -19.93
N GLU A 301 26.56 14.20 -20.98
CA GLU A 301 26.16 13.44 -22.20
C GLU A 301 25.30 12.21 -21.87
N SER A 302 24.59 12.23 -20.74
CA SER A 302 23.75 11.14 -20.26
C SER A 302 22.27 11.53 -20.36
N LYS A 303 21.40 10.57 -20.69
CA LYS A 303 19.98 10.80 -20.87
C LYS A 303 19.12 9.64 -20.38
N ASN A 304 17.87 9.93 -20.07
CA ASN A 304 16.86 8.94 -19.64
C ASN A 304 17.28 8.07 -18.45
N CYS A 305 18.24 8.52 -17.62
CA CYS A 305 18.74 7.78 -16.48
C CYS A 305 17.95 8.12 -15.20
N ILE A 306 18.00 7.21 -14.24
CA ILE A 306 17.68 7.50 -12.85
C ILE A 306 18.90 7.24 -11.99
N VAL A 307 19.28 8.22 -11.16
CA VAL A 307 20.41 8.12 -10.25
C VAL A 307 19.92 8.34 -8.84
N HIS A 308 20.15 7.39 -7.96
CA HIS A 308 19.84 7.47 -6.54
C HIS A 308 21.10 7.16 -5.74
N ALA A 309 21.59 8.13 -5.00
CA ALA A 309 22.80 8.01 -4.21
C ALA A 309 22.61 8.65 -2.83
N SER A 310 23.39 8.16 -1.85
CA SER A 310 23.43 8.75 -0.51
C SER A 310 23.91 10.20 -0.57
N GLU A 311 23.42 11.04 0.34
CA GLU A 311 23.75 12.49 0.38
C GLU A 311 25.25 12.78 0.48
N GLU A 312 26.03 11.88 1.08
CA GLU A 312 27.47 12.04 1.27
C GLU A 312 28.31 11.65 0.04
N LYS A 313 27.68 11.08 -0.99
CA LYS A 313 28.38 10.57 -2.18
C LYS A 313 28.39 11.59 -3.31
N ARG A 314 29.60 11.76 -3.89
CA ARG A 314 29.73 12.39 -5.19
C ARG A 314 29.63 11.35 -6.29
N VAL A 315 28.69 11.55 -7.21
CA VAL A 315 28.47 10.66 -8.37
C VAL A 315 28.68 11.45 -9.67
N VAL A 316 29.59 11.02 -10.50
CA VAL A 316 29.84 11.61 -11.83
C VAL A 316 29.65 10.54 -12.89
N ILE A 317 28.80 10.82 -13.85
CA ILE A 317 28.40 9.89 -14.91
C ILE A 317 28.54 10.59 -16.26
N GLN A 318 29.11 9.88 -17.24
CA GLN A 318 29.23 10.34 -18.62
C GLN A 318 28.77 9.26 -19.59
N GLY A 319 27.94 9.63 -20.59
CA GLY A 319 27.64 8.85 -21.77
C GLY A 319 26.65 7.69 -21.59
N LEU A 320 25.83 7.67 -20.49
CA LEU A 320 24.81 6.63 -20.27
C LEU A 320 23.44 7.08 -20.82
N ASP A 321 22.70 6.12 -21.37
CA ASP A 321 21.33 6.31 -21.87
C ASP A 321 20.40 5.19 -21.38
N GLY A 322 19.38 5.56 -20.57
CA GLY A 322 18.39 4.61 -20.08
C GLY A 322 18.91 3.66 -18.99
N TYR A 323 19.68 4.17 -18.01
CA TYR A 323 20.24 3.36 -16.93
C TYR A 323 19.66 3.72 -15.57
N ILE A 324 19.62 2.73 -14.70
CA ILE A 324 19.46 2.83 -13.26
C ILE A 324 20.86 2.84 -12.65
N ILE A 325 21.17 3.86 -11.86
CA ILE A 325 22.38 3.94 -11.03
C ILE A 325 21.91 4.14 -9.60
N ALA A 326 22.10 3.15 -8.74
CA ALA A 326 21.65 3.20 -7.36
C ALA A 326 22.78 2.78 -6.43
N GLU A 327 23.08 3.62 -5.43
CA GLU A 327 24.15 3.36 -4.45
C GLU A 327 23.59 3.42 -3.04
N LYS A 328 23.88 2.39 -2.26
CA LYS A 328 23.60 2.31 -0.82
C LYS A 328 24.54 1.32 -0.14
N ASP A 329 25.05 1.67 1.06
CA ASP A 329 25.77 0.77 1.96
C ASP A 329 26.90 -0.02 1.27
N ASN A 330 27.81 0.65 0.54
CA ASN A 330 28.88 0.09 -0.27
C ASN A 330 28.43 -0.79 -1.46
N THR A 331 27.17 -0.77 -1.82
CA THR A 331 26.65 -1.45 -2.98
C THR A 331 26.29 -0.46 -4.08
N LEU A 332 26.83 -0.67 -5.28
CA LEU A 332 26.50 0.12 -6.46
C LEU A 332 25.85 -0.78 -7.51
N LEU A 333 24.61 -0.47 -7.86
CA LEU A 333 23.90 -1.06 -9.00
C LEU A 333 24.01 -0.13 -10.21
N ILE A 334 24.44 -0.68 -11.34
CA ILE A 334 24.31 -0.03 -12.65
C ILE A 334 23.66 -1.05 -13.59
N CYS A 335 22.42 -0.81 -14.00
CA CYS A 335 21.74 -1.69 -14.95
C CYS A 335 20.85 -0.88 -15.89
N LYS A 336 20.49 -1.46 -17.02
CA LYS A 336 19.54 -0.82 -17.95
C LYS A 336 18.16 -0.71 -17.32
N LEU A 337 17.48 0.42 -17.56
CA LEU A 337 16.13 0.67 -17.07
C LEU A 337 15.14 -0.38 -17.62
N GLU A 338 15.30 -0.82 -18.86
CA GLU A 338 14.50 -1.89 -19.48
C GLU A 338 14.63 -3.25 -18.80
N GLU A 339 15.72 -3.47 -18.04
CA GLU A 339 16.02 -4.72 -17.32
C GLU A 339 15.61 -4.65 -15.81
N GLU A 340 14.88 -3.62 -15.41
CA GLU A 340 14.53 -3.38 -13.99
C GLU A 340 13.81 -4.56 -13.29
N GLN A 341 13.10 -5.40 -14.06
CA GLN A 341 12.42 -6.59 -13.49
C GLN A 341 13.42 -7.67 -13.05
N ARG A 342 14.63 -7.67 -13.61
CA ARG A 342 15.71 -8.63 -13.28
C ARG A 342 16.52 -8.24 -12.05
N ILE A 343 16.30 -7.07 -11.47
CA ILE A 343 17.02 -6.62 -10.25
C ILE A 343 16.94 -7.66 -9.13
N LYS A 344 15.82 -8.39 -9.01
CA LYS A 344 15.68 -9.52 -8.08
C LYS A 344 16.69 -10.66 -8.29
N GLU A 345 17.21 -10.82 -9.50
CA GLU A 345 18.26 -11.80 -9.81
C GLU A 345 19.64 -11.29 -9.40
N PHE A 346 19.86 -9.97 -9.57
CA PHE A 346 21.13 -9.31 -9.23
C PHE A 346 21.35 -9.15 -7.72
N SER A 347 20.28 -9.18 -6.94
CA SER A 347 20.32 -9.04 -5.47
C SER A 347 20.59 -10.35 -4.72
N LYS A 348 20.76 -11.46 -5.43
CA LYS A 348 21.08 -12.80 -4.84
C LYS A 348 22.62 -12.97 -4.65
#